data_baa0e3cd447f6f285185ba4f7f59463a
#
_entry.id   baa0e3cd447f6f285185ba4f7f59463a
#
_cell.length_a   1.000
_cell.length_b   1.000
_cell.length_c   1.000
_cell.angle_alpha   90.00
_cell.angle_beta   90.00
_cell.angle_gamma   90.00
#
_symmetry.space_group_name_H-M   'P 1'
#
loop_
_entity.id
_entity.type
_entity.pdbx_description
1 polymer ?
#
loop_
_entity_poly.entity_id
_entity_poly.type
_entity_poly.pdbx_seq_one_letter_code
_entity_poly.pdbx_strand_id
1 'polypeptide(L)'
;MRSKPLTATGVVLFTAGFLAACAPQAGTGQSTLVSPTPQRTVVLRQAPDPKSLIGVTPQAVEQQLGAPAFDGSDGEARIWRYSGSNCALLVIFYPEADGSIKSTHLDARRLQGGSTPIEPCLREVVNSPRA
;
A
#
# COMPACT_ATOMS: atom_id res chain seq x y z
N MET A 1 20.71 6.54 -46.06
CA MET A 1 20.23 6.81 -47.47
C MET A 1 18.82 7.35 -47.39
N ARG A 2 18.70 8.56 -47.94
CA ARG A 2 17.52 9.22 -48.55
C ARG A 2 16.35 9.50 -47.58
N SER A 3 16.21 10.76 -47.17
CA SER A 3 15.75 11.96 -47.97
C SER A 3 14.23 11.97 -48.12
N LYS A 4 13.57 12.88 -47.48
CA LYS A 4 13.22 14.30 -47.82
C LYS A 4 11.78 14.44 -48.32
N PRO A 5 11.29 15.61 -48.50
CA PRO A 5 10.57 16.54 -47.62
C PRO A 5 9.26 17.00 -48.29
N LEU A 6 8.73 18.12 -47.88
CA LEU A 6 8.00 19.20 -48.58
C LEU A 6 6.69 19.55 -47.87
N THR A 7 6.71 20.72 -47.25
CA THR A 7 6.19 22.02 -47.70
C THR A 7 4.74 22.06 -48.16
N ALA A 8 3.96 22.90 -47.50
CA ALA A 8 3.08 23.89 -48.10
C ALA A 8 2.42 24.76 -47.03
N THR A 9 2.83 25.92 -46.86
CA THR A 9 2.32 27.28 -47.04
C THR A 9 0.81 27.38 -47.21
N GLY A 10 0.17 28.09 -46.28
CA GLY A 10 -1.21 28.52 -46.40
C GLY A 10 -1.50 29.65 -45.40
N VAL A 11 -1.20 30.87 -45.84
CA VAL A 11 -1.60 32.13 -45.20
C VAL A 11 -3.06 32.40 -45.56
N VAL A 12 -3.91 32.58 -44.59
CA VAL A 12 -5.19 33.29 -44.73
C VAL A 12 -5.37 34.23 -43.56
N LEU A 13 -5.22 35.50 -43.86
CA LEU A 13 -5.71 36.61 -43.00
C LEU A 13 -7.24 36.65 -43.08
N PHE A 14 -7.89 36.66 -41.93
CA PHE A 14 -9.22 37.24 -41.78
C PHE A 14 -9.28 38.10 -40.54
N THR A 15 -9.27 39.39 -40.76
CA THR A 15 -9.63 40.44 -39.84
C THR A 15 -11.13 40.56 -39.78
N ALA A 16 -11.76 40.38 -38.64
CA ALA A 16 -13.07 40.95 -38.37
C ALA A 16 -13.18 41.19 -36.87
N GLY A 17 -13.22 42.45 -36.50
CA GLY A 17 -13.44 42.89 -35.13
C GLY A 17 -14.88 42.70 -34.73
N PHE A 18 -15.08 42.29 -33.50
CA PHE A 18 -16.32 42.43 -32.77
C PHE A 18 -16.02 43.02 -31.39
N LEU A 19 -16.34 44.30 -31.26
CA LEU A 19 -16.54 44.90 -29.93
C LEU A 19 -17.82 44.31 -29.35
N ALA A 20 -17.69 43.50 -28.34
CA ALA A 20 -18.81 43.07 -27.52
C ALA A 20 -18.64 43.65 -26.09
N ALA A 21 -19.62 44.43 -25.72
CA ALA A 21 -19.72 45.15 -24.47
C ALA A 21 -19.64 44.20 -23.25
N CYS A 22 -18.81 44.53 -22.27
CA CYS A 22 -18.86 44.00 -20.92
C CYS A 22 -20.14 44.50 -20.23
N ALA A 23 -21.11 43.61 -20.07
CA ALA A 23 -22.17 43.79 -19.10
C ALA A 23 -21.72 43.15 -17.77
N PRO A 24 -21.80 43.86 -16.61
CA PRO A 24 -21.58 43.22 -15.34
C PRO A 24 -22.81 42.37 -15.00
N GLN A 25 -22.69 41.05 -15.12
CA GLN A 25 -23.63 40.13 -14.53
C GLN A 25 -23.44 40.14 -13.02
N ALA A 26 -24.43 40.65 -12.32
CA ALA A 26 -24.58 40.42 -10.89
C ALA A 26 -24.73 38.90 -10.70
N GLY A 27 -23.66 38.26 -10.32
CA GLY A 27 -23.65 36.86 -9.96
C GLY A 27 -24.46 36.68 -8.68
N THR A 28 -25.67 36.11 -8.82
CA THR A 28 -26.35 35.44 -7.72
C THR A 28 -25.43 34.41 -7.18
N GLY A 29 -24.92 34.60 -5.95
CA GLY A 29 -24.09 33.64 -5.25
C GLY A 29 -24.79 32.30 -5.11
N GLN A 30 -24.47 31.38 -6.00
CA GLN A 30 -24.70 29.97 -5.75
C GLN A 30 -23.68 29.57 -4.69
N SER A 31 -24.12 29.53 -3.45
CA SER A 31 -23.44 28.77 -2.40
C SER A 31 -23.42 27.32 -2.85
N THR A 32 -22.33 26.94 -3.49
CA THR A 32 -22.02 25.53 -3.66
C THR A 32 -21.86 24.96 -2.27
N LEU A 33 -22.90 24.26 -1.80
CA LEU A 33 -22.80 23.39 -0.65
C LEU A 33 -21.74 22.36 -1.00
N VAL A 34 -20.51 22.63 -0.59
CA VAL A 34 -19.45 21.64 -0.59
C VAL A 34 -19.90 20.59 0.42
N SER A 35 -20.50 19.52 -0.08
CA SER A 35 -20.75 18.34 0.73
C SER A 35 -19.42 17.89 1.32
N PRO A 36 -19.29 17.83 2.64
CA PRO A 36 -18.07 17.33 3.26
C PRO A 36 -17.88 15.88 2.77
N THR A 37 -16.87 15.67 1.96
CA THR A 37 -16.40 14.32 1.61
C THR A 37 -16.16 13.58 2.93
N PRO A 38 -16.78 12.42 3.17
CA PRO A 38 -16.56 11.69 4.40
C PRO A 38 -15.07 11.37 4.51
N GLN A 39 -14.38 12.05 5.42
CA GLN A 39 -13.01 11.73 5.76
C GLN A 39 -13.03 10.33 6.35
N ARG A 40 -12.54 9.36 5.58
CA ARG A 40 -12.34 8.00 6.07
C ARG A 40 -11.30 8.08 7.19
N THR A 41 -11.76 8.07 8.43
CA THR A 41 -10.88 7.97 9.59
C THR A 41 -10.15 6.64 9.50
N VAL A 42 -8.87 6.69 9.19
CA VAL A 42 -8.00 5.50 9.21
C VAL A 42 -7.77 5.15 10.67
N VAL A 43 -8.51 4.18 11.18
CA VAL A 43 -8.25 3.62 12.52
C VAL A 43 -7.01 2.74 12.39
N LEU A 44 -5.87 3.24 12.87
CA LEU A 44 -4.64 2.45 12.93
C LEU A 44 -4.82 1.32 13.94
N ARG A 45 -4.58 0.10 13.49
CA ARG A 45 -4.60 -1.09 14.34
C ARG A 45 -3.32 -1.11 15.17
N GLN A 46 -3.48 -1.43 16.46
CA GLN A 46 -2.33 -1.65 17.32
C GLN A 46 -1.64 -2.96 16.93
N ALA A 47 -0.32 -2.92 16.74
CA ALA A 47 0.46 -4.12 16.50
C ALA A 47 0.58 -4.95 17.79
N PRO A 48 0.56 -6.28 17.69
CA PRO A 48 0.83 -7.15 18.84
C PRO A 48 2.28 -7.01 19.29
N ASP A 49 2.55 -7.41 20.54
CA ASP A 49 3.93 -7.57 21.02
C ASP A 49 4.59 -8.71 20.24
N PRO A 50 5.82 -8.53 19.69
CA PRO A 50 6.54 -9.59 19.00
C PRO A 50 6.64 -10.89 19.79
N LYS A 51 6.77 -10.81 21.12
CA LYS A 51 6.86 -11.98 21.99
C LYS A 51 5.58 -12.80 22.01
N SER A 52 4.42 -12.17 21.80
CA SER A 52 3.13 -12.87 21.75
C SER A 52 2.96 -13.71 20.47
N LEU A 53 3.84 -13.53 19.49
CA LEU A 53 3.86 -14.26 18.25
C LEU A 53 4.85 -15.45 18.27
N ILE A 54 5.57 -15.68 19.36
CA ILE A 54 6.52 -16.78 19.55
C ILE A 54 5.88 -17.88 20.39
N GLY A 55 6.12 -19.15 20.04
CA GLY A 55 5.61 -20.32 20.73
C GLY A 55 4.13 -20.60 20.49
N VAL A 56 3.52 -19.94 19.50
CA VAL A 56 2.09 -20.08 19.18
C VAL A 56 1.86 -20.81 17.87
N THR A 57 0.66 -21.35 17.69
CA THR A 57 0.28 -22.06 16.48
C THR A 57 0.08 -21.09 15.30
N PRO A 58 0.16 -21.60 14.04
CA PRO A 58 -0.15 -20.79 12.87
C PRO A 58 -1.51 -20.09 12.96
N GLN A 59 -2.54 -20.77 13.46
CA GLN A 59 -3.87 -20.19 13.63
C GLN A 59 -3.87 -19.00 14.58
N ALA A 60 -3.09 -19.06 15.68
CA ALA A 60 -2.97 -17.95 16.62
C ALA A 60 -2.23 -16.75 16.00
N VAL A 61 -1.22 -16.99 15.15
CA VAL A 61 -0.56 -15.92 14.39
C VAL A 61 -1.54 -15.28 13.39
N GLU A 62 -2.30 -16.10 12.68
CA GLU A 62 -3.28 -15.61 11.70
C GLU A 62 -4.40 -14.79 12.36
N GLN A 63 -4.84 -15.16 13.55
CA GLN A 63 -5.81 -14.36 14.31
C GLN A 63 -5.28 -12.95 14.64
N GLN A 64 -3.98 -12.83 14.92
CA GLN A 64 -3.36 -11.56 15.26
C GLN A 64 -2.99 -10.72 14.03
N LEU A 65 -2.39 -11.34 13.01
CA LEU A 65 -1.85 -10.65 11.84
C LEU A 65 -2.74 -10.75 10.59
N GLY A 66 -3.68 -11.71 10.57
CA GLY A 66 -4.46 -12.06 9.38
C GLY A 66 -3.74 -13.08 8.51
N ALA A 67 -4.29 -13.37 7.34
CA ALA A 67 -3.70 -14.31 6.39
C ALA A 67 -2.33 -13.80 5.90
N PRO A 68 -1.32 -14.70 5.78
CA PRO A 68 -0.02 -14.32 5.25
C PRO A 68 -0.10 -14.03 3.75
N ALA A 69 0.77 -13.16 3.25
CA ALA A 69 0.92 -12.90 1.82
C ALA A 69 1.61 -14.06 1.08
N PHE A 70 2.36 -14.88 1.81
CA PHE A 70 3.02 -16.08 1.30
C PHE A 70 3.11 -17.11 2.42
N ASP A 71 2.83 -18.37 2.08
CA ASP A 71 2.97 -19.56 2.91
C ASP A 71 3.79 -20.58 2.13
N GLY A 72 4.93 -20.95 2.67
CA GLY A 72 5.85 -21.91 2.04
C GLY A 72 6.62 -22.70 3.08
N SER A 73 7.45 -23.64 2.62
CA SER A 73 8.27 -24.46 3.49
C SER A 73 9.70 -24.55 2.96
N ASP A 74 10.64 -24.71 3.87
CA ASP A 74 12.04 -24.99 3.60
C ASP A 74 12.50 -26.07 4.60
N GLY A 75 12.71 -27.29 4.11
CA GLY A 75 12.90 -28.46 4.95
C GLY A 75 11.71 -28.69 5.89
N GLU A 76 11.96 -28.75 7.18
CA GLU A 76 10.93 -28.90 8.21
C GLU A 76 10.30 -27.55 8.62
N ALA A 77 10.91 -26.43 8.24
CA ALA A 77 10.40 -25.12 8.55
C ALA A 77 9.21 -24.74 7.64
N ARG A 78 8.14 -24.22 8.23
CA ARG A 78 7.09 -23.51 7.51
C ARG A 78 7.34 -22.01 7.67
N ILE A 79 7.31 -21.30 6.57
CA ILE A 79 7.66 -19.88 6.53
C ILE A 79 6.46 -19.09 6.03
N TRP A 80 5.95 -18.20 6.87
CA TRP A 80 4.95 -17.23 6.48
C TRP A 80 5.57 -15.86 6.29
N ARG A 81 5.20 -15.21 5.20
CA ARG A 81 5.63 -13.84 4.93
C ARG A 81 4.43 -12.90 4.93
N TYR A 82 4.56 -11.84 5.71
CA TYR A 82 3.64 -10.72 5.76
C TYR A 82 4.29 -9.50 5.12
N SER A 83 3.53 -8.73 4.35
CA SER A 83 4.03 -7.53 3.67
C SER A 83 3.64 -6.28 4.44
N GLY A 84 4.63 -5.50 4.85
CA GLY A 84 4.48 -4.12 5.26
C GLY A 84 4.68 -3.16 4.08
N SER A 85 4.59 -1.86 4.33
CA SER A 85 4.80 -0.83 3.30
C SER A 85 6.25 -0.78 2.81
N ASN A 86 7.21 -0.96 3.72
CA ASN A 86 8.64 -0.89 3.44
C ASN A 86 9.42 -2.12 3.92
N CYS A 87 8.73 -3.08 4.52
CA CYS A 87 9.33 -4.28 5.08
C CYS A 87 8.52 -5.53 4.76
N ALA A 88 9.15 -6.67 4.95
CA ALA A 88 8.53 -7.98 5.02
C ALA A 88 8.84 -8.61 6.39
N LEU A 89 7.80 -9.09 7.08
CA LEU A 89 7.93 -9.88 8.29
C LEU A 89 7.84 -11.35 7.93
N LEU A 90 8.81 -12.13 8.40
CA LEU A 90 8.83 -13.58 8.30
C LEU A 90 8.48 -14.17 9.67
N VAL A 91 7.54 -15.08 9.69
CA VAL A 91 7.23 -15.92 10.85
C VAL A 91 7.62 -17.34 10.49
N ILE A 92 8.53 -17.92 11.25
CA ILE A 92 9.09 -19.23 10.99
C ILE A 92 8.57 -20.21 12.05
N PHE A 93 7.98 -21.30 11.56
CA PHE A 93 7.39 -22.33 12.39
C PHE A 93 8.18 -23.61 12.24
N TYR A 94 8.28 -24.36 13.33
CA TYR A 94 8.85 -25.71 13.34
C TYR A 94 7.91 -26.69 14.03
N PRO A 95 7.99 -27.98 13.65
CA PRO A 95 7.28 -29.02 14.38
C PRO A 95 7.92 -29.24 15.75
N GLU A 96 7.05 -29.37 16.76
CA GLU A 96 7.42 -29.75 18.11
C GLU A 96 7.40 -31.27 18.28
N ALA A 97 7.97 -31.78 19.37
CA ALA A 97 8.03 -33.21 19.64
C ALA A 97 6.65 -33.91 19.77
N ASP A 98 5.61 -33.12 20.10
CA ASP A 98 4.22 -33.57 20.17
C ASP A 98 3.49 -33.55 18.81
N GLY A 99 4.19 -33.20 17.73
CA GLY A 99 3.65 -33.04 16.38
C GLY A 99 2.90 -31.76 16.13
N SER A 100 2.78 -30.86 17.11
CA SER A 100 2.24 -29.52 16.89
C SER A 100 3.26 -28.65 16.14
N ILE A 101 2.77 -27.67 15.38
CA ILE A 101 3.62 -26.69 14.68
C ILE A 101 3.52 -25.37 15.44
N LYS A 102 4.67 -24.79 15.81
CA LYS A 102 4.73 -23.51 16.54
C LYS A 102 5.73 -22.56 15.94
N SER A 103 5.43 -21.27 16.08
CA SER A 103 6.35 -20.19 15.69
C SER A 103 7.54 -20.17 16.64
N THR A 104 8.73 -20.22 16.09
CA THR A 104 9.98 -20.23 16.83
C THR A 104 10.82 -18.97 16.60
N HIS A 105 10.61 -18.31 15.45
CA HIS A 105 11.43 -17.17 15.09
C HIS A 105 10.64 -16.13 14.28
N LEU A 106 10.96 -14.86 14.52
CA LEU A 106 10.52 -13.72 13.72
C LEU A 106 11.74 -13.06 13.09
N ASP A 107 11.65 -12.72 11.81
CA ASP A 107 12.65 -11.92 11.12
C ASP A 107 11.97 -10.81 10.32
N ALA A 108 12.52 -9.61 10.36
CA ALA A 108 12.00 -8.48 9.60
C ALA A 108 13.07 -7.94 8.66
N ARG A 109 12.70 -7.79 7.40
CA ARG A 109 13.60 -7.36 6.33
C ARG A 109 13.05 -6.17 5.58
N ARG A 110 13.93 -5.23 5.21
CA ARG A 110 13.57 -4.14 4.30
C ARG A 110 13.35 -4.68 2.89
N LEU A 111 12.42 -4.09 2.16
CA LEU A 111 12.18 -4.47 0.75
C LEU A 111 13.42 -4.19 -0.14
N GLN A 112 14.23 -3.21 0.24
CA GLN A 112 15.49 -2.87 -0.45
C GLN A 112 16.69 -3.74 0.02
N GLY A 113 16.47 -4.65 0.94
CA GLY A 113 17.49 -5.53 1.51
C GLY A 113 17.94 -5.13 2.90
N GLY A 114 18.51 -6.11 3.60
CA GLY A 114 18.96 -5.96 4.99
C GLY A 114 17.85 -6.14 6.02
N SER A 115 18.24 -6.36 7.27
CA SER A 115 17.32 -6.50 8.41
C SER A 115 16.80 -5.15 8.89
N THR A 116 15.66 -5.19 9.58
CA THR A 116 15.03 -4.04 10.24
C THR A 116 14.45 -4.48 11.59
N PRO A 117 14.23 -3.58 12.54
CA PRO A 117 13.57 -3.94 13.79
C PRO A 117 12.17 -4.51 13.55
N ILE A 118 11.78 -5.49 14.37
CA ILE A 118 10.52 -6.23 14.21
C ILE A 118 9.31 -5.35 14.52
N GLU A 119 9.33 -4.58 15.62
CA GLU A 119 8.20 -3.78 16.06
C GLU A 119 7.72 -2.74 15.02
N PRO A 120 8.59 -1.94 14.40
CA PRO A 120 8.18 -1.05 13.31
C PRO A 120 7.57 -1.80 12.14
N CYS A 121 8.16 -2.93 11.76
CA CYS A 121 7.64 -3.75 10.66
C CYS A 121 6.26 -4.34 10.99
N LEU A 122 6.04 -4.83 12.21
CA LEU A 122 4.73 -5.29 12.68
C LEU A 122 3.66 -4.20 12.58
N ARG A 123 3.99 -2.96 12.96
CA ARG A 123 3.06 -1.83 12.80
C ARG A 123 2.70 -1.58 11.34
N GLU A 124 3.65 -1.70 10.44
CA GLU A 124 3.38 -1.60 9.00
C GLU A 124 2.48 -2.75 8.53
N VAL A 125 2.80 -3.98 8.90
CA VAL A 125 2.04 -5.19 8.50
C VAL A 125 0.58 -5.10 8.92
N VAL A 126 0.28 -4.75 10.17
CA VAL A 126 -1.12 -4.71 10.64
C VAL A 126 -1.92 -3.55 10.06
N ASN A 127 -1.25 -2.51 9.56
CA ASN A 127 -1.87 -1.34 8.96
C ASN A 127 -1.77 -1.33 7.42
N SER A 128 -1.13 -2.32 6.82
CA SER A 128 -1.10 -2.48 5.37
C SER A 128 -2.47 -2.91 4.83
N PRO A 129 -2.87 -2.40 3.65
CA PRO A 129 -4.05 -2.91 2.97
C PRO A 129 -3.90 -4.42 2.73
N ARG A 130 -4.86 -5.20 3.18
CA ARG A 130 -4.90 -6.63 2.86
C ARG A 130 -5.31 -6.78 1.40
N ALA A 131 -4.50 -7.51 0.67
CA ALA A 131 -4.85 -7.92 -0.68
C ALA A 131 -6.05 -8.84 -0.68
#